data_2fb244e755f27019adba469752c00272
#
_entry.id   2fb244e755f27019adba469752c00272
#
_cell.length_a   1.000
_cell.length_b   1.000
_cell.length_c   1.000
_cell.angle_alpha   90.00
_cell.angle_beta   90.00
_cell.angle_gamma   90.00
#
_symmetry.space_group_name_H-M   'P 1'
#
loop_
_entity.id
_entity.type
_entity.pdbx_description
1 polymer ?
#
loop_
_entity_poly.entity_id
_entity_poly.type
_entity_poly.pdbx_seq_one_letter_code
_entity_poly.pdbx_strand_id
1 'polypeptide(L)'
;MGKTFAKISATANYKFNYSLKGKAFYARAYAGKFFKLSDQYFDYYRYQLANTYSGSNDYFYDETFIGRNENSGLWSRQISINEGGFKSPLLQNSNQAGFNDDFLLSLNLKTDLPLGKIPIRLFFDISTFGGDNFIFKEKKKILYEAGIELTIKDFFTVHIPLVMSDEFKEYKETVLGGKFLKTITFSHNLNKINWVKAPNMLLRIE
;
A
#
# COMPACT_ATOMS: atom_id res chain seq x y z
N MET A 1 17.76 -15.91 -23.13
CA MET A 1 17.19 -14.70 -23.75
C MET A 1 16.62 -13.80 -22.68
N GLY A 2 17.02 -12.51 -22.62
CA GLY A 2 16.54 -11.55 -21.64
C GLY A 2 15.10 -11.12 -21.95
N LYS A 3 14.28 -11.02 -20.91
CA LYS A 3 12.92 -10.45 -21.04
C LYS A 3 13.06 -8.93 -21.15
N THR A 4 12.47 -8.33 -22.17
CA THR A 4 12.56 -6.88 -22.42
C THR A 4 11.19 -6.24 -22.22
N PHE A 5 11.12 -5.24 -21.38
CA PHE A 5 9.94 -4.42 -21.15
C PHE A 5 10.31 -2.97 -20.87
N ALA A 6 9.35 -2.07 -21.02
CA ALA A 6 9.44 -0.72 -20.51
C ALA A 6 8.28 -0.46 -19.54
N LYS A 7 8.56 0.22 -18.44
CA LYS A 7 7.56 0.68 -17.47
C LYS A 7 7.60 2.19 -17.43
N ILE A 8 6.44 2.82 -17.60
CA ILE A 8 6.26 4.26 -17.41
C ILE A 8 5.25 4.44 -16.29
N SER A 9 5.56 5.30 -15.34
CA SER A 9 4.64 5.65 -14.27
C SER A 9 4.77 7.10 -13.85
N ALA A 10 3.68 7.66 -13.33
CA ALA A 10 3.62 9.01 -12.81
C ALA A 10 2.82 9.02 -11.50
N THR A 11 3.29 9.83 -10.55
CA THR A 11 2.59 10.05 -9.28
C THR A 11 2.39 11.56 -9.09
N ALA A 12 1.15 11.97 -8.85
CA ALA A 12 0.80 13.33 -8.49
C ALA A 12 0.30 13.37 -7.04
N ASN A 13 0.84 14.28 -6.24
CA ASN A 13 0.43 14.47 -4.85
C ASN A 13 -0.11 15.89 -4.68
N TYR A 14 -1.25 16.00 -4.02
CA TYR A 14 -1.89 17.27 -3.71
C TYR A 14 -2.22 17.34 -2.22
N LYS A 15 -2.00 18.51 -1.63
CA LYS A 15 -2.34 18.79 -0.22
C LYS A 15 -3.10 20.10 -0.15
N PHE A 16 -4.27 20.08 0.47
CA PHE A 16 -5.09 21.25 0.74
C PHE A 16 -5.29 21.42 2.25
N ASN A 17 -4.80 22.53 2.82
CA ASN A 17 -4.99 22.86 4.23
C ASN A 17 -6.34 23.58 4.39
N TYR A 18 -7.25 22.97 5.13
CA TYR A 18 -8.57 23.55 5.41
C TYR A 18 -8.71 24.15 6.81
N SER A 19 -7.65 24.08 7.61
CA SER A 19 -7.63 24.62 8.98
C SER A 19 -6.31 25.28 9.28
N LEU A 20 -6.36 26.44 9.99
CA LEU A 20 -5.19 27.14 10.53
C LEU A 20 -4.40 26.27 11.52
N LYS A 21 -5.01 25.22 12.08
CA LYS A 21 -4.34 24.26 12.99
C LYS A 21 -3.61 23.14 12.24
N GLY A 22 -3.36 23.30 10.92
CA GLY A 22 -2.59 22.36 10.13
C GLY A 22 -3.36 21.12 9.70
N LYS A 23 -4.69 21.09 9.83
CA LYS A 23 -5.51 19.99 9.29
C LYS A 23 -5.63 20.10 7.78
N ALA A 24 -5.48 18.98 7.09
CA ALA A 24 -5.42 18.97 5.64
C ALA A 24 -6.15 17.78 5.02
N PHE A 25 -6.53 17.98 3.77
CA PHE A 25 -6.92 16.94 2.84
C PHE A 25 -5.70 16.62 1.95
N TYR A 26 -5.53 15.34 1.67
CA TYR A 26 -4.45 14.83 0.83
C TYR A 26 -5.05 13.99 -0.29
N ALA A 27 -4.57 14.18 -1.49
CA ALA A 27 -4.87 13.33 -2.63
C ALA A 27 -3.57 12.88 -3.29
N ARG A 28 -3.48 11.60 -3.62
CA ARG A 28 -2.42 11.01 -4.41
C ARG A 28 -3.04 10.28 -5.58
N ALA A 29 -2.64 10.64 -6.80
CA ALA A 29 -2.99 9.92 -8.00
C ALA A 29 -1.75 9.21 -8.54
N TYR A 30 -1.90 7.96 -8.93
CA TYR A 30 -0.88 7.15 -9.58
C TYR A 30 -1.41 6.63 -10.90
N ALA A 31 -0.58 6.66 -11.92
CA ALA A 31 -0.84 6.04 -13.21
C ALA A 31 0.42 5.35 -13.71
N GLY A 32 0.29 4.11 -14.14
CA GLY A 32 1.40 3.35 -14.68
C GLY A 32 0.98 2.41 -15.80
N LYS A 33 1.90 2.15 -16.74
CA LYS A 33 1.72 1.25 -17.88
C LYS A 33 3.00 0.45 -18.13
N PHE A 34 2.82 -0.87 -18.33
CA PHE A 34 3.85 -1.75 -18.89
C PHE A 34 3.71 -1.87 -20.40
N PHE A 35 4.84 -1.78 -21.09
CA PHE A 35 4.99 -2.07 -22.50
C PHE A 35 5.83 -3.34 -22.64
N LYS A 36 5.20 -4.43 -23.04
CA LYS A 36 5.85 -5.72 -23.24
C LYS A 36 6.54 -5.71 -24.62
N LEU A 37 7.85 -5.83 -24.63
CA LEU A 37 8.67 -5.79 -25.84
C LEU A 37 9.09 -7.21 -26.28
N SER A 38 8.67 -8.25 -25.55
CA SER A 38 8.89 -9.67 -25.90
C SER A 38 7.65 -10.49 -25.55
N ASP A 39 7.37 -11.55 -26.33
CA ASP A 39 6.22 -12.44 -26.15
C ASP A 39 6.33 -13.38 -24.94
N GLN A 40 7.38 -13.26 -24.12
CA GLN A 40 7.56 -14.11 -22.96
C GLN A 40 6.76 -13.60 -21.77
N TYR A 41 6.11 -14.54 -21.07
CA TYR A 41 5.30 -14.29 -19.89
C TYR A 41 6.12 -13.65 -18.75
N PHE A 42 5.59 -12.54 -18.18
CA PHE A 42 6.24 -11.79 -17.12
C PHE A 42 5.64 -12.16 -15.76
N ASP A 43 6.08 -13.26 -15.14
CA ASP A 43 5.55 -13.67 -13.84
C ASP A 43 6.01 -12.80 -12.66
N TYR A 44 7.09 -12.03 -12.83
CA TYR A 44 7.75 -11.32 -11.73
C TYR A 44 7.59 -9.81 -11.77
N TYR A 45 7.28 -9.21 -12.92
CA TYR A 45 7.18 -7.75 -13.06
C TYR A 45 5.72 -7.35 -13.13
N ARG A 46 5.18 -6.85 -12.02
CA ARG A 46 3.77 -6.50 -11.90
C ARG A 46 3.59 -5.24 -11.07
N TYR A 47 2.51 -4.50 -11.33
CA TYR A 47 2.02 -3.51 -10.41
C TYR A 47 1.36 -4.18 -9.21
N GLN A 48 1.42 -3.50 -8.05
CA GLN A 48 0.82 -3.93 -6.80
C GLN A 48 -0.14 -2.88 -6.26
N LEU A 49 -1.32 -3.30 -5.81
CA LEU A 49 -2.23 -2.39 -5.10
C LEU A 49 -1.72 -2.07 -3.70
N ALA A 50 -1.26 -3.08 -2.98
CA ALA A 50 -0.65 -2.94 -1.66
C ALA A 50 0.71 -3.61 -1.66
N ASN A 51 1.73 -2.85 -1.34
CA ASN A 51 3.10 -3.31 -1.26
C ASN A 51 3.35 -3.83 0.16
N THR A 52 3.09 -5.13 0.36
CA THR A 52 3.27 -5.80 1.64
C THR A 52 4.35 -6.88 1.53
N TYR A 53 4.79 -7.39 2.69
CA TYR A 53 5.54 -8.60 2.77
C TYR A 53 7.02 -8.49 2.40
N SER A 54 7.60 -9.54 1.85
CA SER A 54 9.05 -9.70 1.67
C SER A 54 9.70 -8.79 0.62
N GLY A 55 8.92 -8.00 -0.11
CA GLY A 55 9.41 -7.18 -1.23
C GLY A 55 9.96 -8.02 -2.38
N SER A 56 9.48 -9.26 -2.56
CA SER A 56 9.93 -10.12 -3.66
C SER A 56 9.54 -9.56 -5.04
N ASN A 57 8.59 -8.62 -5.09
CA ASN A 57 8.23 -7.89 -6.30
C ASN A 57 8.84 -6.47 -6.35
N ASP A 58 9.66 -6.12 -5.37
CA ASP A 58 10.38 -4.83 -5.32
C ASP A 58 11.62 -4.91 -6.22
N TYR A 59 11.40 -4.98 -7.52
CA TYR A 59 12.48 -5.09 -8.51
C TYR A 59 13.21 -3.76 -8.77
N PHE A 60 12.69 -2.64 -8.27
CA PHE A 60 13.39 -1.35 -8.24
C PHE A 60 14.14 -1.10 -6.94
N TYR A 61 13.93 -1.94 -5.92
CA TYR A 61 14.51 -1.76 -4.58
C TYR A 61 14.18 -0.40 -3.95
N ASP A 62 12.99 0.13 -4.25
CA ASP A 62 12.52 1.44 -3.76
C ASP A 62 11.56 1.33 -2.57
N GLU A 63 11.19 0.12 -2.19
CA GLU A 63 10.37 -0.13 -1.03
C GLU A 63 11.20 -0.22 0.26
N THR A 64 10.72 0.40 1.32
CA THR A 64 11.42 0.42 2.59
C THR A 64 10.62 -0.32 3.66
N PHE A 65 11.23 -1.39 4.19
CA PHE A 65 10.65 -2.21 5.25
C PHE A 65 11.66 -2.41 6.38
N ILE A 66 11.13 -2.67 7.58
CA ILE A 66 11.91 -3.10 8.74
C ILE A 66 11.49 -4.54 9.06
N GLY A 67 12.46 -5.48 9.19
CA GLY A 67 12.17 -6.87 9.52
C GLY A 67 11.28 -7.57 8.48
N ARG A 68 11.64 -7.53 7.23
CA ARG A 68 10.78 -7.84 6.08
C ARG A 68 10.72 -9.32 5.66
N ASN A 69 11.25 -10.23 6.38
CA ASN A 69 11.38 -11.65 5.99
C ASN A 69 10.28 -12.56 6.54
N GLU A 70 9.19 -12.01 7.08
CA GLU A 70 8.16 -12.78 7.74
C GLU A 70 6.91 -12.95 6.88
N ASN A 71 6.44 -14.19 6.77
CA ASN A 71 5.19 -14.55 6.09
C ASN A 71 3.98 -14.47 7.01
N SER A 72 4.22 -14.33 8.31
CA SER A 72 3.19 -14.28 9.34
C SER A 72 3.65 -13.39 10.50
N GLY A 73 2.78 -13.20 11.48
CA GLY A 73 3.11 -12.36 12.62
C GLY A 73 2.91 -10.87 12.38
N LEU A 74 3.49 -10.05 13.24
CA LEU A 74 3.32 -8.61 13.21
C LEU A 74 4.03 -7.97 12.00
N TRP A 75 5.24 -8.38 11.74
CA TRP A 75 6.09 -7.78 10.69
C TRP A 75 5.58 -8.03 9.27
N SER A 76 4.81 -9.12 9.06
CA SER A 76 4.15 -9.37 7.77
C SER A 76 3.08 -8.35 7.41
N ARG A 77 2.68 -7.50 8.34
CA ARG A 77 1.66 -6.45 8.16
C ARG A 77 2.23 -5.07 7.86
N GLN A 78 3.53 -4.99 7.71
CA GLN A 78 4.18 -3.77 7.28
C GLN A 78 3.90 -3.53 5.80
N ILE A 79 3.53 -2.30 5.45
CA ILE A 79 3.29 -1.89 4.07
C ILE A 79 4.18 -0.72 3.65
N SER A 80 4.49 -0.68 2.37
CA SER A 80 5.05 0.48 1.69
C SER A 80 3.96 1.14 0.84
N ILE A 81 3.84 2.47 0.88
CA ILE A 81 2.83 3.23 0.15
C ILE A 81 3.40 3.64 -1.20
N ASN A 82 3.49 2.67 -2.10
CA ASN A 82 3.89 2.86 -3.49
C ASN A 82 2.73 2.55 -4.43
N GLU A 83 2.92 2.61 -5.71
CA GLU A 83 2.00 2.21 -6.79
C GLU A 83 0.51 2.40 -6.45
N GLY A 84 -0.23 1.32 -6.17
CA GLY A 84 -1.66 1.39 -5.84
C GLY A 84 -1.97 2.11 -4.53
N GLY A 85 -1.09 2.02 -3.55
CA GLY A 85 -1.17 2.74 -2.29
C GLY A 85 -2.25 2.27 -1.33
N PHE A 86 -2.78 1.06 -1.53
CA PHE A 86 -3.77 0.42 -0.65
C PHE A 86 -3.15 0.02 0.70
N LYS A 87 -3.99 -0.07 1.71
CA LYS A 87 -3.58 -0.30 3.11
C LYS A 87 -3.87 -1.72 3.59
N SER A 88 -4.77 -2.46 2.92
CA SER A 88 -5.02 -3.87 3.24
C SER A 88 -3.82 -4.74 2.90
N PRO A 89 -3.47 -5.73 3.74
CA PRO A 89 -2.38 -6.62 3.45
C PRO A 89 -2.77 -7.57 2.30
N LEU A 90 -1.94 -7.64 1.27
CA LEU A 90 -2.07 -8.59 0.18
C LEU A 90 -0.83 -9.48 0.17
N LEU A 91 -0.93 -10.65 0.80
CA LEU A 91 0.19 -11.59 0.89
C LEU A 91 0.38 -12.33 -0.43
N GLN A 92 1.61 -12.51 -0.85
CA GLN A 92 2.00 -13.00 -2.17
C GLN A 92 1.54 -14.42 -2.53
N ASN A 93 1.34 -15.28 -1.54
CA ASN A 93 1.04 -16.70 -1.77
C ASN A 93 -0.45 -16.97 -1.97
N SER A 94 -1.28 -15.95 -2.01
CA SER A 94 -2.70 -16.05 -2.19
C SER A 94 -3.11 -15.42 -3.51
N ASN A 95 -4.23 -15.83 -4.00
CA ASN A 95 -4.91 -15.33 -5.18
C ASN A 95 -4.78 -13.79 -5.27
N GLN A 96 -3.82 -13.36 -6.03
CA GLN A 96 -3.18 -12.05 -6.08
C GLN A 96 -4.14 -10.94 -6.53
N ALA A 97 -5.06 -10.54 -5.66
CA ALA A 97 -5.92 -9.40 -5.92
C ALA A 97 -5.06 -8.15 -6.19
N GLY A 98 -5.26 -7.53 -7.35
CA GLY A 98 -4.60 -6.28 -7.69
C GLY A 98 -3.18 -6.36 -8.24
N PHE A 99 -2.64 -7.56 -8.44
CA PHE A 99 -1.42 -7.73 -9.24
C PHE A 99 -1.76 -7.68 -10.72
N ASN A 100 -1.06 -6.86 -11.48
CA ASN A 100 -1.28 -6.77 -12.93
C ASN A 100 0.00 -6.35 -13.67
N ASP A 101 0.09 -6.77 -14.90
CA ASP A 101 1.25 -6.58 -15.77
C ASP A 101 0.94 -5.69 -17.00
N ASP A 102 -0.16 -4.95 -16.94
CA ASP A 102 -0.58 -4.06 -18.03
C ASP A 102 -0.60 -2.60 -17.57
N PHE A 103 -1.67 -2.14 -16.93
CA PHE A 103 -1.75 -0.79 -16.40
C PHE A 103 -2.36 -0.75 -15.00
N LEU A 104 -2.01 0.28 -14.24
CA LEU A 104 -2.59 0.59 -12.94
C LEU A 104 -2.91 2.07 -12.85
N LEU A 105 -4.16 2.38 -12.46
CA LEU A 105 -4.59 3.73 -12.10
C LEU A 105 -5.11 3.69 -10.68
N SER A 106 -4.61 4.56 -9.81
CA SER A 106 -5.04 4.62 -8.41
C SER A 106 -5.25 6.05 -7.95
N LEU A 107 -6.25 6.24 -7.10
CA LEU A 107 -6.51 7.48 -6.39
C LEU A 107 -6.62 7.17 -4.89
N ASN A 108 -5.75 7.79 -4.10
CA ASN A 108 -5.70 7.65 -2.66
C ASN A 108 -6.04 9.00 -2.03
N LEU A 109 -7.08 9.04 -1.24
CA LEU A 109 -7.58 10.23 -0.57
C LEU A 109 -7.43 10.08 0.94
N LYS A 110 -7.03 11.15 1.63
CA LYS A 110 -6.95 11.20 3.09
C LYS A 110 -7.41 12.54 3.60
N THR A 111 -8.02 12.54 4.77
CA THR A 111 -8.38 13.79 5.46
C THR A 111 -8.10 13.68 6.94
N ASP A 112 -7.47 14.71 7.50
CA ASP A 112 -7.31 14.82 8.95
C ASP A 112 -8.68 15.06 9.61
N LEU A 113 -8.99 14.36 10.69
CA LEU A 113 -10.18 14.66 11.45
C LEU A 113 -9.96 15.85 12.40
N PRO A 114 -10.96 16.73 12.57
CA PRO A 114 -10.84 17.90 13.45
C PRO A 114 -10.99 17.54 14.94
N LEU A 115 -10.41 16.41 15.37
CA LEU A 115 -10.49 15.88 16.73
C LEU A 115 -9.34 16.40 17.62
N GLY A 116 -9.20 17.71 17.73
CA GLY A 116 -8.18 18.32 18.59
C GLY A 116 -6.75 17.90 18.22
N LYS A 117 -5.99 17.37 19.19
CA LYS A 117 -4.59 16.93 19.01
C LYS A 117 -4.45 15.49 18.55
N ILE A 118 -5.54 14.73 18.44
CA ILE A 118 -5.49 13.31 18.07
C ILE A 118 -5.16 13.21 16.59
N PRO A 119 -4.10 12.49 16.19
CA PRO A 119 -3.64 12.38 14.82
C PRO A 119 -4.39 11.29 14.04
N ILE A 120 -5.72 11.43 13.98
CA ILE A 120 -6.60 10.50 13.26
C ILE A 120 -6.90 11.08 11.88
N ARG A 121 -6.83 10.22 10.86
CA ARG A 121 -7.22 10.48 9.48
C ARG A 121 -8.24 9.46 9.02
N LEU A 122 -9.14 9.88 8.14
CA LEU A 122 -9.87 8.96 7.29
C LEU A 122 -9.10 8.78 5.99
N PHE A 123 -9.15 7.58 5.42
CA PHE A 123 -8.62 7.31 4.08
C PHE A 123 -9.68 6.64 3.20
N PHE A 124 -9.54 6.84 1.91
CA PHE A 124 -10.28 6.16 0.86
C PHE A 124 -9.34 5.92 -0.33
N ASP A 125 -9.21 4.67 -0.73
CA ASP A 125 -8.41 4.25 -1.86
C ASP A 125 -9.29 3.58 -2.90
N ILE A 126 -9.10 3.93 -4.17
CA ILE A 126 -9.77 3.32 -5.31
C ILE A 126 -8.77 3.12 -6.43
N SER A 127 -8.88 2.00 -7.12
CA SER A 127 -7.98 1.64 -8.21
C SER A 127 -8.71 0.89 -9.30
N THR A 128 -8.21 1.06 -10.53
CA THR A 128 -8.55 0.21 -11.67
C THR A 128 -7.26 -0.24 -12.36
N PHE A 129 -7.30 -1.42 -12.94
CA PHE A 129 -6.13 -2.04 -13.58
C PHE A 129 -6.53 -2.89 -14.79
N GLY A 130 -5.58 -3.10 -15.69
CA GLY A 130 -5.71 -3.95 -16.87
C GLY A 130 -4.78 -5.14 -16.80
N GLY A 131 -4.91 -6.03 -17.77
CA GLY A 131 -4.11 -7.24 -17.91
C GLY A 131 -4.88 -8.52 -17.56
N ASP A 132 -4.32 -9.63 -18.00
CA ASP A 132 -4.85 -10.97 -17.70
C ASP A 132 -4.41 -11.36 -16.30
N ASN A 133 -5.19 -10.98 -15.31
CA ASN A 133 -5.08 -11.57 -14.01
C ASN A 133 -5.56 -13.02 -14.09
N PHE A 134 -4.64 -13.95 -13.94
CA PHE A 134 -4.88 -15.39 -14.08
C PHE A 134 -6.04 -15.91 -13.22
N ILE A 135 -6.40 -15.17 -12.17
CA ILE A 135 -7.37 -15.59 -11.14
C ILE A 135 -8.70 -14.83 -11.23
N PHE A 136 -8.70 -13.58 -11.73
CA PHE A 136 -9.89 -12.72 -11.75
C PHE A 136 -10.42 -12.48 -13.18
N LYS A 137 -10.34 -13.46 -14.07
CA LYS A 137 -10.82 -13.32 -15.48
C LYS A 137 -12.24 -12.76 -15.62
N GLU A 138 -13.06 -12.87 -14.58
CA GLU A 138 -14.46 -12.44 -14.59
C GLU A 138 -14.83 -11.42 -13.50
N LYS A 139 -13.88 -11.01 -12.62
CA LYS A 139 -14.18 -10.10 -11.53
C LYS A 139 -13.95 -8.63 -11.91
N LYS A 140 -14.64 -7.73 -11.19
CA LYS A 140 -14.59 -6.29 -11.41
C LYS A 140 -13.14 -5.79 -11.33
N LYS A 141 -12.72 -5.02 -12.32
CA LYS A 141 -11.40 -4.40 -12.37
C LYS A 141 -11.29 -3.11 -11.51
N ILE A 142 -12.30 -2.81 -10.71
CA ILE A 142 -12.31 -1.65 -9.81
C ILE A 142 -12.33 -2.17 -8.38
N LEU A 143 -11.27 -1.87 -7.64
CA LEU A 143 -11.13 -2.20 -6.24
C LEU A 143 -11.11 -0.92 -5.41
N TYR A 144 -11.65 -0.99 -4.21
CA TYR A 144 -11.66 0.13 -3.26
C TYR A 144 -11.52 -0.36 -1.82
N GLU A 145 -11.01 0.52 -0.99
CA GLU A 145 -11.04 0.38 0.46
C GLU A 145 -11.15 1.73 1.15
N ALA A 146 -11.65 1.73 2.38
CA ALA A 146 -11.72 2.91 3.23
C ALA A 146 -11.52 2.53 4.69
N GLY A 147 -11.01 3.46 5.48
CA GLY A 147 -10.75 3.20 6.89
C GLY A 147 -10.16 4.38 7.63
N ILE A 148 -9.45 4.05 8.70
CA ILE A 148 -8.85 5.01 9.62
C ILE A 148 -7.33 4.83 9.63
N GLU A 149 -6.60 5.94 9.65
CA GLU A 149 -5.16 6.00 9.91
C GLU A 149 -4.90 6.67 11.25
N LEU A 150 -3.98 6.10 12.03
CA LEU A 150 -3.42 6.69 13.24
C LEU A 150 -1.94 6.94 13.02
N THR A 151 -1.52 8.20 12.98
CA THR A 151 -0.13 8.57 12.74
C THR A 151 0.54 8.98 14.04
N ILE A 152 1.65 8.35 14.39
CA ILE A 152 2.43 8.62 15.60
C ILE A 152 3.72 9.33 15.21
N LYS A 153 3.91 10.57 15.70
CA LYS A 153 5.11 11.40 15.48
C LYS A 153 5.54 11.52 14.00
N ASP A 154 4.58 11.48 13.06
CA ASP A 154 4.82 11.52 11.60
C ASP A 154 5.77 10.43 11.07
N PHE A 155 6.15 9.50 11.90
CA PHE A 155 7.09 8.41 11.59
C PHE A 155 6.37 7.08 11.36
N PHE A 156 5.42 6.75 12.22
CA PHE A 156 4.74 5.47 12.23
C PHE A 156 3.24 5.68 12.02
N THR A 157 2.65 4.96 11.07
CA THR A 157 1.21 5.03 10.80
C THR A 157 0.61 3.64 10.87
N VAL A 158 -0.44 3.50 11.65
CA VAL A 158 -1.29 2.31 11.70
C VAL A 158 -2.49 2.54 10.78
N HIS A 159 -2.80 1.57 9.95
CA HIS A 159 -3.92 1.60 9.02
C HIS A 159 -4.95 0.55 9.41
N ILE A 160 -6.21 0.96 9.52
CA ILE A 160 -7.33 0.12 9.94
C ILE A 160 -8.38 0.15 8.82
N PRO A 161 -8.30 -0.75 7.82
CA PRO A 161 -9.31 -0.86 6.79
C PRO A 161 -10.64 -1.33 7.39
N LEU A 162 -11.74 -0.59 7.12
CA LEU A 162 -13.07 -0.87 7.65
C LEU A 162 -14.04 -1.31 6.56
N VAL A 163 -13.94 -0.68 5.39
CA VAL A 163 -14.77 -0.97 4.22
C VAL A 163 -13.85 -1.34 3.06
N MET A 164 -14.22 -2.37 2.31
CA MET A 164 -13.41 -2.85 1.19
C MET A 164 -14.30 -3.54 0.15
N SER A 165 -13.81 -3.61 -1.09
CA SER A 165 -14.44 -4.34 -2.18
C SER A 165 -14.52 -5.85 -1.86
N ASP A 166 -15.40 -6.56 -2.55
CA ASP A 166 -15.71 -7.96 -2.24
C ASP A 166 -14.49 -8.87 -2.44
N GLU A 167 -13.62 -8.55 -3.38
CA GLU A 167 -12.36 -9.25 -3.62
C GLU A 167 -11.42 -9.21 -2.41
N PHE A 168 -11.34 -8.06 -1.74
CA PHE A 168 -10.58 -7.93 -0.49
C PHE A 168 -11.25 -8.64 0.68
N LYS A 169 -12.59 -8.67 0.72
CA LYS A 169 -13.33 -9.43 1.73
C LYS A 169 -13.09 -10.93 1.58
N GLU A 170 -13.18 -11.45 0.33
CA GLU A 170 -12.89 -12.84 0.03
C GLU A 170 -11.46 -13.21 0.45
N TYR A 171 -10.49 -12.35 0.12
CA TYR A 171 -9.11 -12.52 0.56
C TYR A 171 -8.99 -12.55 2.10
N LYS A 172 -9.64 -11.62 2.79
CA LYS A 172 -9.67 -11.58 4.25
C LYS A 172 -10.22 -12.88 4.85
N GLU A 173 -11.27 -13.42 4.28
CA GLU A 173 -11.90 -14.65 4.78
C GLU A 173 -11.04 -15.88 4.49
N THR A 174 -10.58 -16.04 3.26
CA THR A 174 -9.86 -17.24 2.80
C THR A 174 -8.41 -17.28 3.32
N VAL A 175 -7.69 -16.18 3.26
CA VAL A 175 -6.25 -16.15 3.59
C VAL A 175 -6.00 -15.71 5.03
N LEU A 176 -6.69 -14.69 5.50
CA LEU A 176 -6.52 -14.18 6.86
C LEU A 176 -7.41 -14.89 7.89
N GLY A 177 -8.25 -15.82 7.44
CA GLY A 177 -9.17 -16.60 8.28
C GLY A 177 -10.25 -15.74 8.95
N GLY A 178 -10.74 -14.70 8.26
CA GLY A 178 -11.79 -13.79 8.73
C GLY A 178 -11.39 -12.87 9.88
N LYS A 179 -10.15 -12.94 10.36
CA LYS A 179 -9.72 -12.21 11.55
C LYS A 179 -9.46 -10.74 11.24
N PHE A 180 -10.31 -9.84 11.72
CA PHE A 180 -10.18 -8.40 11.54
C PHE A 180 -8.80 -7.85 11.92
N LEU A 181 -8.25 -8.28 13.06
CA LEU A 181 -6.93 -7.81 13.50
C LEU A 181 -5.80 -8.09 12.49
N LYS A 182 -5.96 -9.10 11.64
CA LYS A 182 -4.98 -9.41 10.60
C LYS A 182 -5.05 -8.46 9.39
N THR A 183 -6.12 -7.68 9.24
CA THR A 183 -6.23 -6.65 8.20
C THR A 183 -5.56 -5.33 8.60
N ILE A 184 -5.25 -5.15 9.88
CA ILE A 184 -4.55 -3.96 10.37
C ILE A 184 -3.11 -4.02 9.92
N THR A 185 -2.68 -2.98 9.22
CA THR A 185 -1.32 -2.82 8.70
C THR A 185 -0.65 -1.60 9.29
N PHE A 186 0.63 -1.45 9.05
CA PHE A 186 1.38 -0.28 9.47
C PHE A 186 2.46 0.07 8.44
N SER A 187 2.82 1.35 8.41
CA SER A 187 3.88 1.86 7.56
C SER A 187 4.84 2.77 8.34
N HIS A 188 6.05 2.89 7.83
CA HIS A 188 7.08 3.77 8.37
C HIS A 188 7.46 4.85 7.36
N ASN A 189 7.77 6.03 7.87
CA ASN A 189 8.39 7.09 7.09
C ASN A 189 9.83 7.30 7.56
N LEU A 190 10.77 6.58 6.99
CA LEU A 190 12.18 6.62 7.37
C LEU A 190 12.83 7.99 7.11
N ASN A 191 12.31 8.78 6.18
CA ASN A 191 12.79 10.14 5.91
C ASN A 191 12.57 11.10 7.09
N LYS A 192 11.71 10.72 8.03
CA LYS A 192 11.46 11.50 9.27
C LYS A 192 12.37 11.10 10.43
N ILE A 193 13.17 10.06 10.28
CA ILE A 193 14.14 9.65 11.28
C ILE A 193 15.39 10.52 11.14
N ASN A 194 15.72 11.23 12.21
CA ASN A 194 17.03 11.86 12.30
C ASN A 194 18.04 10.81 12.77
N TRP A 195 18.68 10.14 11.83
CA TRP A 195 19.63 9.04 12.10
C TRP A 195 20.78 9.43 13.00
N VAL A 196 21.18 10.72 13.03
CA VAL A 196 22.23 11.23 13.90
C VAL A 196 21.78 11.26 15.36
N LYS A 197 20.48 11.46 15.62
CA LYS A 197 19.89 11.50 16.97
C LYS A 197 19.22 10.18 17.38
N ALA A 198 19.08 9.23 16.47
CA ALA A 198 18.41 7.94 16.72
C ALA A 198 19.02 7.13 17.88
N PRO A 199 20.36 7.04 18.06
CA PRO A 199 20.94 6.32 19.18
C PRO A 199 20.47 6.85 20.54
N ASN A 200 20.30 8.16 20.66
CA ASN A 200 19.86 8.79 21.93
C ASN A 200 18.35 8.60 22.18
N MET A 201 17.56 8.31 21.16
CA MET A 201 16.13 8.00 21.30
C MET A 201 15.88 6.56 21.77
N LEU A 202 16.71 5.62 21.33
CA LEU A 202 16.59 4.20 21.69
C LEU A 202 17.06 3.91 23.11
N LEU A 203 17.93 4.76 23.69
CA LEU A 203 18.46 4.61 25.05
C LEU A 203 17.58 5.24 26.14
N ARG A 204 16.44 5.85 25.80
CA ARG A 204 15.47 6.41 26.74
C ARG A 204 14.21 5.56 26.89
N ILE A 205 14.35 4.25 26.97
CA ILE A 205 13.30 3.37 27.51
C ILE A 205 13.76 3.02 28.94
N GLU A 206 13.51 3.95 29.85
CA GLU A 206 13.41 3.68 31.28
C GLU A 206 11.94 3.45 31.64
#